data_e004edfac29e1d06e98e210a45a07e83
#
_entry.id   e004edfac29e1d06e98e210a45a07e83
#
_cell.length_a   1.000
_cell.length_b   1.000
_cell.length_c   1.000
_cell.angle_alpha   90.00
_cell.angle_beta   90.00
_cell.angle_gamma   90.00
#
_symmetry.space_group_name_H-M   'P 1'
#
loop_
_entity.id
_entity.type
_entity.pdbx_description
1 polymer ?
#
loop_
_entity_poly.entity_id
_entity_poly.type
_entity_poly.pdbx_seq_one_letter_code
_entity_poly.pdbx_strand_id
1 'polypeptide(L)'
;MWGIVPAAGRGSRFQPLAFSKELLPVGSRTLNDTQRPCAVSEYLLERMIRGGADKICFVIGAGKSDILEYFGGHFGGADLAYVVQPRPAGLCDAVFRARALVAPGDTVAIGLPDTVWFPDHGLAALPDDKLSFLLFPVQRPEQFDAVMLADDELHVTEIRVKRPDPGTHWIWGAFKMPGAVLHELHQLWQQRNERDEYFGTLINAYLASGGEALGIKAGEAYVDVGTLQGYRAAMLMLSDTPPGSEAMPTTASSEAASIEVRT
;
A
#
# COMPACT_ATOMS: atom_id res chain seq x y z
N MET A 1 -0.63 -4.57 14.50
CA MET A 1 0.24 -4.10 13.40
C MET A 1 -0.40 -2.88 12.73
N TRP A 2 0.41 -1.88 12.36
CA TRP A 2 -0.05 -0.74 11.56
C TRP A 2 0.04 -1.01 10.05
N GLY A 3 -0.99 -0.63 9.30
CA GLY A 3 -0.90 -0.42 7.85
C GLY A 3 -0.70 1.07 7.55
N ILE A 4 0.23 1.45 6.68
CA ILE A 4 0.37 2.82 6.18
C ILE A 4 0.04 2.84 4.69
N VAL A 5 -0.93 3.69 4.31
CA VAL A 5 -1.46 3.83 2.97
C VAL A 5 -1.17 5.24 2.43
N PRO A 6 -0.10 5.45 1.65
CA PRO A 6 0.25 6.75 1.09
C PRO A 6 -0.67 7.11 -0.07
N ALA A 7 -1.73 7.86 0.22
CA ALA A 7 -2.78 8.27 -0.71
C ALA A 7 -2.72 9.76 -1.12
N ALA A 8 -1.63 10.47 -0.81
CA ALA A 8 -1.53 11.92 -1.04
C ALA A 8 -1.16 12.33 -2.48
N GLY A 9 -0.78 11.39 -3.34
CA GLY A 9 -0.35 11.63 -4.71
C GLY A 9 -1.45 12.28 -5.58
N ARG A 10 -1.08 13.23 -6.44
CA ARG A 10 -2.03 13.97 -7.32
C ARG A 10 -2.70 13.10 -8.39
N GLY A 11 -2.13 11.95 -8.75
CA GLY A 11 -2.68 11.09 -9.81
C GLY A 11 -2.72 11.72 -11.19
N SER A 12 -1.77 12.61 -11.54
CA SER A 12 -1.77 13.44 -12.74
C SER A 12 -1.90 12.65 -14.05
N ARG A 13 -1.47 11.40 -14.08
CA ARG A 13 -1.59 10.50 -15.25
C ARG A 13 -3.04 10.05 -15.55
N PHE A 14 -3.94 10.20 -14.56
CA PHE A 14 -5.33 9.75 -14.64
C PHE A 14 -6.34 10.91 -14.51
N GLN A 15 -5.88 12.11 -14.14
CA GLN A 15 -6.72 13.30 -13.98
C GLN A 15 -7.12 13.89 -15.36
N PRO A 16 -8.31 14.55 -15.47
CA PRO A 16 -9.21 14.91 -14.37
C PRO A 16 -10.21 13.81 -13.98
N LEU A 17 -10.33 13.54 -12.68
CA LEU A 17 -11.37 12.70 -12.09
C LEU A 17 -12.22 13.54 -11.13
N ALA A 18 -13.50 13.18 -10.97
CA ALA A 18 -14.39 13.81 -10.02
C ALA A 18 -14.13 13.41 -8.55
N PHE A 19 -13.22 12.45 -8.32
CA PHE A 19 -12.89 11.86 -7.02
C PHE A 19 -11.42 11.41 -7.00
N SER A 20 -10.93 11.03 -5.83
CA SER A 20 -9.57 10.51 -5.65
C SER A 20 -9.35 9.19 -6.41
N LYS A 21 -8.22 9.06 -7.10
CA LYS A 21 -7.88 7.85 -7.89
C LYS A 21 -7.92 6.57 -7.07
N GLU A 22 -7.69 6.67 -5.79
CA GLU A 22 -7.74 5.59 -4.81
C GLU A 22 -9.16 4.99 -4.67
N LEU A 23 -10.17 5.72 -5.12
CA LEU A 23 -11.57 5.30 -5.15
C LEU A 23 -12.03 4.84 -6.54
N LEU A 24 -11.12 4.67 -7.51
CA LEU A 24 -11.47 4.10 -8.81
C LEU A 24 -12.17 2.75 -8.64
N PRO A 25 -13.36 2.56 -9.25
CA PRO A 25 -14.06 1.28 -9.18
C PRO A 25 -13.35 0.24 -10.04
N VAL A 26 -12.81 -0.80 -9.42
CA VAL A 26 -12.07 -1.88 -10.09
C VAL A 26 -12.58 -3.22 -9.58
N GLY A 27 -13.11 -4.04 -10.50
CA GLY A 27 -13.75 -5.29 -10.11
C GLY A 27 -15.03 -5.09 -9.28
N SER A 28 -15.46 -6.14 -8.63
CA SER A 28 -16.67 -6.13 -7.81
C SER A 28 -16.59 -7.19 -6.71
N ARG A 29 -17.42 -7.01 -5.68
CA ARG A 29 -17.66 -8.01 -4.64
C ARG A 29 -19.14 -8.18 -4.38
N THR A 30 -19.53 -9.34 -3.87
CA THR A 30 -20.88 -9.59 -3.41
C THR A 30 -20.96 -9.32 -1.91
N LEU A 31 -21.84 -8.41 -1.52
CA LEU A 31 -22.13 -8.07 -0.14
C LEU A 31 -23.65 -8.24 0.08
N ASN A 32 -24.05 -9.10 1.03
CA ASN A 32 -25.45 -9.39 1.29
C ASN A 32 -26.25 -9.68 -0.01
N ASP A 33 -25.76 -10.61 -0.82
CA ASP A 33 -26.33 -11.02 -2.12
C ASP A 33 -26.42 -9.90 -3.18
N THR A 34 -25.81 -8.76 -2.93
CA THR A 34 -25.76 -7.64 -3.87
C THR A 34 -24.32 -7.44 -4.37
N GLN A 35 -24.14 -7.51 -5.69
CA GLN A 35 -22.84 -7.22 -6.31
C GLN A 35 -22.62 -5.70 -6.34
N ARG A 36 -21.45 -5.26 -5.85
CA ARG A 36 -21.07 -3.85 -5.81
C ARG A 36 -19.64 -3.66 -6.38
N PRO A 37 -19.35 -2.52 -7.04
CA PRO A 37 -17.99 -2.18 -7.40
C PRO A 37 -17.11 -2.08 -6.15
N CYS A 38 -15.81 -2.41 -6.27
CA CYS A 38 -14.81 -2.18 -5.24
C CYS A 38 -13.97 -0.96 -5.60
N ALA A 39 -13.66 -0.09 -4.64
CA ALA A 39 -12.61 0.89 -4.81
C ALA A 39 -11.24 0.19 -4.87
N VAL A 40 -10.34 0.66 -5.73
CA VAL A 40 -9.01 0.01 -5.89
C VAL A 40 -8.24 -0.09 -4.58
N SER A 41 -8.34 0.90 -3.70
CA SER A 41 -7.67 0.88 -2.39
C SER A 41 -8.22 -0.17 -1.42
N GLU A 42 -9.46 -0.65 -1.59
CA GLU A 42 -10.01 -1.72 -0.75
C GLU A 42 -9.17 -3.01 -0.85
N TYR A 43 -8.63 -3.31 -2.03
CA TYR A 43 -7.76 -4.47 -2.22
C TYR A 43 -6.52 -4.42 -1.33
N LEU A 44 -5.88 -3.24 -1.20
CA LEU A 44 -4.74 -3.09 -0.31
C LEU A 44 -5.15 -3.23 1.16
N LEU A 45 -6.26 -2.61 1.58
CA LEU A 45 -6.72 -2.68 2.96
C LEU A 45 -6.99 -4.13 3.37
N GLU A 46 -7.68 -4.89 2.54
CA GLU A 46 -7.94 -6.32 2.80
C GLU A 46 -6.65 -7.13 2.96
N ARG A 47 -5.65 -6.87 2.10
CA ARG A 47 -4.35 -7.53 2.17
C ARG A 47 -3.59 -7.17 3.42
N MET A 48 -3.66 -5.90 3.86
CA MET A 48 -3.08 -5.46 5.13
C MET A 48 -3.77 -6.14 6.31
N ILE A 49 -5.11 -6.21 6.32
CA ILE A 49 -5.87 -6.89 7.37
C ILE A 49 -5.54 -8.38 7.40
N ARG A 50 -5.50 -9.06 6.24
CA ARG A 50 -5.06 -10.47 6.14
C ARG A 50 -3.62 -10.67 6.59
N GLY A 51 -2.77 -9.66 6.42
CA GLY A 51 -1.40 -9.62 6.92
C GLY A 51 -1.27 -9.30 8.42
N GLY A 52 -2.40 -9.09 9.12
CA GLY A 52 -2.44 -8.86 10.56
C GLY A 52 -2.59 -7.38 10.98
N ALA A 53 -2.89 -6.45 10.07
CA ALA A 53 -3.14 -5.06 10.42
C ALA A 53 -4.51 -4.90 11.11
N ASP A 54 -4.51 -4.35 12.31
CA ASP A 54 -5.68 -3.98 13.12
C ASP A 54 -5.89 -2.45 13.16
N LYS A 55 -4.93 -1.69 12.63
CA LYS A 55 -4.94 -0.23 12.49
C LYS A 55 -4.35 0.14 11.13
N ILE A 56 -5.03 1.01 10.39
CA ILE A 56 -4.56 1.47 9.09
C ILE A 56 -4.59 3.00 9.07
N CYS A 57 -3.48 3.61 8.68
CA CYS A 57 -3.36 5.06 8.51
C CYS A 57 -3.32 5.42 7.03
N PHE A 58 -4.34 6.10 6.55
CA PHE A 58 -4.28 6.80 5.27
C PHE A 58 -3.52 8.10 5.40
N VAL A 59 -2.50 8.30 4.58
CA VAL A 59 -1.86 9.60 4.43
C VAL A 59 -2.42 10.26 3.19
N ILE A 60 -3.34 11.19 3.39
CA ILE A 60 -4.10 11.86 2.33
C ILE A 60 -3.53 13.24 1.99
N GLY A 61 -3.70 13.69 0.75
CA GLY A 61 -3.42 15.07 0.35
C GLY A 61 -4.55 16.04 0.72
N ALA A 62 -4.25 17.33 0.75
CA ALA A 62 -5.29 18.36 0.84
C ALA A 62 -6.28 18.20 -0.33
N GLY A 63 -7.59 18.19 -0.05
CA GLY A 63 -8.64 18.01 -1.05
C GLY A 63 -9.01 16.54 -1.36
N LYS A 64 -8.54 15.59 -0.56
CA LYS A 64 -8.89 14.16 -0.66
C LYS A 64 -9.78 13.68 0.51
N SER A 65 -10.70 14.55 0.97
CA SER A 65 -11.67 14.19 2.02
C SER A 65 -12.63 13.09 1.60
N ASP A 66 -12.83 12.90 0.29
CA ASP A 66 -13.63 11.82 -0.28
C ASP A 66 -13.15 10.42 0.14
N ILE A 67 -11.86 10.23 0.38
CA ILE A 67 -11.31 8.98 0.93
C ILE A 67 -11.83 8.76 2.37
N LEU A 68 -11.81 9.79 3.21
CA LEU A 68 -12.35 9.74 4.57
C LEU A 68 -13.87 9.51 4.56
N GLU A 69 -14.59 10.20 3.67
CA GLU A 69 -16.04 10.06 3.51
C GLU A 69 -16.43 8.65 3.06
N TYR A 70 -15.63 8.04 2.18
CA TYR A 70 -15.87 6.70 1.66
C TYR A 70 -15.63 5.59 2.71
N PHE A 71 -14.50 5.65 3.41
CA PHE A 71 -14.08 4.58 4.33
C PHE A 71 -14.54 4.77 5.78
N GLY A 72 -14.79 6.02 6.20
CA GLY A 72 -15.13 6.32 7.60
C GLY A 72 -14.00 5.99 8.56
N GLY A 73 -14.36 5.50 9.75
CA GLY A 73 -13.40 5.19 10.83
C GLY A 73 -13.02 3.71 10.97
N HIS A 74 -13.60 2.82 10.15
CA HIS A 74 -13.38 1.38 10.28
C HIS A 74 -13.58 0.69 8.93
N PHE A 75 -12.74 -0.32 8.64
CA PHE A 75 -12.88 -1.16 7.44
C PHE A 75 -12.44 -2.60 7.75
N GLY A 76 -13.34 -3.56 7.46
CA GLY A 76 -13.07 -4.98 7.74
C GLY A 76 -12.85 -5.22 9.24
N GLY A 77 -11.67 -5.57 9.65
CA GLY A 77 -11.29 -5.78 11.05
C GLY A 77 -10.33 -4.70 11.59
N ALA A 78 -10.15 -3.58 10.90
CA ALA A 78 -9.16 -2.55 11.24
C ALA A 78 -9.78 -1.18 11.51
N ASP A 79 -9.28 -0.48 12.52
CA ASP A 79 -9.56 0.94 12.75
C ASP A 79 -8.77 1.82 11.78
N LEU A 80 -9.41 2.88 11.27
CA LEU A 80 -8.81 3.78 10.30
C LEU A 80 -8.44 5.12 10.94
N ALA A 81 -7.20 5.56 10.68
CA ALA A 81 -6.70 6.88 11.00
C ALA A 81 -6.35 7.65 9.74
N TYR A 82 -6.36 8.97 9.80
CA TYR A 82 -6.05 9.84 8.66
C TYR A 82 -5.02 10.89 9.07
N VAL A 83 -3.98 11.02 8.27
CA VAL A 83 -2.95 12.05 8.43
C VAL A 83 -2.83 12.82 7.11
N VAL A 84 -2.64 14.12 7.19
CA VAL A 84 -2.56 14.98 6.00
C VAL A 84 -1.11 15.23 5.61
N GLN A 85 -0.77 14.94 4.36
CA GLN A 85 0.42 15.47 3.69
C GLN A 85 0.04 16.83 3.06
N PRO A 86 0.50 17.96 3.61
CA PRO A 86 -0.01 19.28 3.19
C PRO A 86 0.47 19.69 1.80
N ARG A 87 1.60 19.14 1.35
CA ARG A 87 2.19 19.38 0.02
C ARG A 87 2.72 18.06 -0.52
N PRO A 88 2.54 17.77 -1.82
CA PRO A 88 3.15 16.59 -2.44
C PRO A 88 4.68 16.68 -2.36
N ALA A 89 5.30 15.84 -1.55
CA ALA A 89 6.75 15.83 -1.32
C ALA A 89 7.35 14.40 -1.44
N GLY A 90 6.69 13.55 -2.24
CA GLY A 90 7.14 12.19 -2.50
C GLY A 90 6.64 11.15 -1.50
N LEU A 91 7.03 9.90 -1.74
CA LEU A 91 6.58 8.74 -0.96
C LEU A 91 7.19 8.72 0.45
N CYS A 92 8.46 9.11 0.60
CA CYS A 92 9.13 9.15 1.89
C CYS A 92 8.41 10.10 2.85
N ASP A 93 8.13 11.35 2.43
CA ASP A 93 7.39 12.31 3.26
C ASP A 93 6.01 11.76 3.63
N ALA A 94 5.27 11.16 2.67
CA ALA A 94 3.97 10.56 2.96
C ALA A 94 4.05 9.48 4.04
N VAL A 95 4.97 8.51 3.90
CA VAL A 95 5.14 7.43 4.88
C VAL A 95 5.49 7.99 6.26
N PHE A 96 6.41 8.94 6.34
CA PHE A 96 6.87 9.50 7.61
C PHE A 96 5.86 10.43 8.29
N ARG A 97 4.82 10.92 7.59
CA ARG A 97 3.69 11.63 8.24
C ARG A 97 2.95 10.74 9.24
N ALA A 98 2.85 9.44 8.97
CA ALA A 98 2.21 8.49 9.88
C ALA A 98 3.13 8.02 11.03
N ARG A 99 4.44 8.34 11.01
CA ARG A 99 5.44 7.84 11.97
C ARG A 99 5.06 8.09 13.43
N ALA A 100 4.42 9.23 13.73
CA ALA A 100 4.04 9.58 15.11
C ALA A 100 3.00 8.62 15.72
N LEU A 101 2.29 7.85 14.90
CA LEU A 101 1.31 6.85 15.34
C LEU A 101 1.95 5.50 15.67
N VAL A 102 3.18 5.27 15.21
CA VAL A 102 3.86 3.98 15.25
C VAL A 102 4.89 3.98 16.38
N ALA A 103 4.73 3.09 17.36
CA ALA A 103 5.73 2.86 18.39
C ALA A 103 6.90 2.00 17.84
N PRO A 104 8.12 2.10 18.42
CA PRO A 104 9.25 1.27 17.99
C PRO A 104 9.00 -0.24 18.05
N GLY A 105 8.15 -0.69 18.97
CA GLY A 105 7.77 -2.11 19.13
C GLY A 105 6.62 -2.57 18.24
N ASP A 106 6.01 -1.68 17.45
CA ASP A 106 4.98 -2.06 16.48
C ASP A 106 5.61 -2.70 15.24
N THR A 107 4.82 -3.47 14.50
CA THR A 107 5.12 -3.86 13.12
C THR A 107 4.34 -2.94 12.17
N VAL A 108 4.94 -2.59 11.05
CA VAL A 108 4.37 -1.69 10.04
C VAL A 108 4.38 -2.35 8.66
N ALA A 109 3.23 -2.40 7.99
CA ALA A 109 3.12 -2.74 6.58
C ALA A 109 2.81 -1.48 5.75
N ILE A 110 3.47 -1.33 4.60
CA ILE A 110 3.27 -0.21 3.69
C ILE A 110 2.97 -0.75 2.29
N GLY A 111 1.97 -0.20 1.63
CA GLY A 111 1.60 -0.54 0.25
C GLY A 111 0.96 0.63 -0.47
N LEU A 112 0.88 0.56 -1.81
CA LEU A 112 0.33 1.62 -2.64
C LEU A 112 -1.17 1.39 -2.90
N PRO A 113 -2.04 2.38 -2.65
CA PRO A 113 -3.49 2.23 -2.70
C PRO A 113 -4.08 2.14 -4.12
N ASP A 114 -3.27 2.39 -5.13
CA ASP A 114 -3.65 2.33 -6.54
C ASP A 114 -3.09 1.09 -7.25
N THR A 115 -2.90 0.00 -6.51
CA THR A 115 -2.38 -1.27 -7.03
C THR A 115 -3.26 -2.45 -6.67
N VAL A 116 -3.31 -3.44 -7.55
CA VAL A 116 -3.93 -4.75 -7.29
C VAL A 116 -2.87 -5.81 -7.51
N TRP A 117 -2.74 -6.74 -6.57
CA TRP A 117 -1.74 -7.79 -6.62
C TRP A 117 -2.19 -9.08 -5.93
N PHE A 118 -1.59 -10.19 -6.30
CA PHE A 118 -1.84 -11.52 -5.77
C PHE A 118 -0.52 -12.21 -5.40
N PRO A 119 -0.54 -13.19 -4.45
CA PRO A 119 -1.70 -13.63 -3.69
C PRO A 119 -2.13 -12.58 -2.64
N ASP A 120 -3.40 -12.60 -2.24
CA ASP A 120 -3.97 -11.63 -1.29
C ASP A 120 -3.41 -11.75 0.14
N HIS A 121 -2.83 -12.91 0.48
CA HIS A 121 -2.15 -13.17 1.75
C HIS A 121 -0.62 -12.93 1.70
N GLY A 122 -0.09 -12.37 0.61
CA GLY A 122 1.35 -12.22 0.40
C GLY A 122 2.10 -11.48 1.53
N LEU A 123 1.46 -10.53 2.23
CA LEU A 123 2.08 -9.86 3.37
C LEU A 123 2.38 -10.79 4.57
N ALA A 124 1.67 -11.91 4.69
CA ALA A 124 1.94 -12.90 5.73
C ALA A 124 3.26 -13.66 5.52
N ALA A 125 3.81 -13.65 4.30
CA ALA A 125 5.11 -14.24 4.00
C ALA A 125 6.29 -13.39 4.48
N LEU A 126 6.05 -12.11 4.82
CA LEU A 126 7.10 -11.20 5.25
C LEU A 126 7.34 -11.34 6.77
N PRO A 127 8.61 -11.46 7.22
CA PRO A 127 8.93 -11.49 8.65
C PRO A 127 8.57 -10.17 9.35
N ASP A 128 8.23 -10.24 10.64
CA ASP A 128 7.82 -9.09 11.45
C ASP A 128 9.02 -8.31 12.04
N ASP A 129 10.16 -8.96 12.12
CA ASP A 129 11.37 -8.48 12.81
C ASP A 129 12.42 -7.87 11.88
N LYS A 130 12.17 -7.83 10.55
CA LYS A 130 13.10 -7.31 9.55
C LYS A 130 12.39 -6.44 8.51
N LEU A 131 13.13 -5.45 7.98
CA LEU A 131 12.70 -4.77 6.76
C LEU A 131 12.65 -5.77 5.61
N SER A 132 11.48 -5.97 5.02
CA SER A 132 11.28 -6.96 3.98
C SER A 132 10.30 -6.48 2.91
N PHE A 133 10.64 -6.73 1.65
CA PHE A 133 9.87 -6.36 0.47
C PHE A 133 9.15 -7.58 -0.09
N LEU A 134 7.85 -7.47 -0.33
CA LEU A 134 7.09 -8.43 -1.12
C LEU A 134 7.36 -8.15 -2.60
N LEU A 135 8.01 -9.12 -3.27
CA LEU A 135 8.44 -8.98 -4.65
C LEU A 135 7.48 -9.66 -5.62
N PHE A 136 7.27 -9.00 -6.75
CA PHE A 136 6.41 -9.46 -7.84
C PHE A 136 7.18 -9.51 -9.15
N PRO A 137 7.00 -10.56 -9.98
CA PRO A 137 7.55 -10.60 -11.32
C PRO A 137 6.70 -9.71 -12.25
N VAL A 138 7.35 -8.84 -13.01
CA VAL A 138 6.67 -8.00 -14.00
C VAL A 138 7.35 -8.04 -15.35
N GLN A 139 6.59 -7.84 -16.42
CA GLN A 139 7.12 -7.81 -17.78
C GLN A 139 7.86 -6.51 -18.14
N ARG A 140 7.53 -5.42 -17.46
CA ARG A 140 8.06 -4.07 -17.71
C ARG A 140 8.65 -3.44 -16.46
N PRO A 141 9.74 -4.01 -15.93
CA PRO A 141 10.33 -3.57 -14.66
C PRO A 141 10.87 -2.13 -14.70
N GLU A 142 11.17 -1.59 -15.88
CA GLU A 142 11.61 -0.20 -16.07
C GLU A 142 10.58 0.85 -15.64
N GLN A 143 9.31 0.46 -15.48
CA GLN A 143 8.25 1.35 -15.01
C GLN A 143 8.17 1.45 -13.48
N PHE A 144 8.89 0.59 -12.77
CA PHE A 144 8.81 0.39 -11.33
C PHE A 144 10.16 0.53 -10.65
N ASP A 145 10.16 0.38 -9.35
CA ASP A 145 11.37 0.28 -8.54
C ASP A 145 11.78 -1.20 -8.45
N ALA A 146 12.73 -1.59 -9.28
CA ALA A 146 13.20 -2.97 -9.39
C ALA A 146 14.18 -3.31 -8.27
N VAL A 147 14.09 -4.54 -7.74
CA VAL A 147 14.86 -4.98 -6.56
C VAL A 147 15.91 -5.99 -6.98
N MET A 148 17.18 -5.64 -6.72
CA MET A 148 18.32 -6.53 -6.90
C MET A 148 18.54 -7.32 -5.62
N LEU A 149 18.73 -8.62 -5.76
CA LEU A 149 19.06 -9.52 -4.66
C LEU A 149 20.53 -9.98 -4.76
N ALA A 150 21.09 -10.37 -3.64
CA ALA A 150 22.39 -11.04 -3.58
C ALA A 150 22.27 -12.47 -4.15
N ASP A 151 23.42 -13.19 -4.22
CA ASP A 151 23.49 -14.56 -4.72
C ASP A 151 22.67 -15.57 -3.89
N ASP A 152 22.33 -15.23 -2.65
CA ASP A 152 21.42 -16.00 -1.79
C ASP A 152 19.94 -15.86 -2.15
N GLU A 153 19.62 -15.01 -3.13
CA GLU A 153 18.27 -14.68 -3.60
C GLU A 153 17.32 -14.13 -2.51
N LEU A 154 17.87 -13.64 -1.41
CA LEU A 154 17.13 -13.18 -0.25
C LEU A 154 17.47 -11.74 0.15
N HIS A 155 18.77 -11.41 0.31
CA HIS A 155 19.19 -10.09 0.74
C HIS A 155 19.13 -9.07 -0.41
N VAL A 156 18.48 -7.93 -0.13
CA VAL A 156 18.41 -6.82 -1.08
C VAL A 156 19.77 -6.12 -1.14
N THR A 157 20.31 -5.97 -2.34
CA THR A 157 21.59 -5.26 -2.58
C THR A 157 21.40 -3.85 -3.13
N GLU A 158 20.37 -3.64 -3.94
CA GLU A 158 20.04 -2.34 -4.55
C GLU A 158 18.56 -2.28 -4.92
N ILE A 159 17.92 -1.11 -4.80
CA ILE A 159 16.65 -0.80 -5.44
C ILE A 159 16.92 0.13 -6.61
N ARG A 160 16.66 -0.32 -7.83
CA ARG A 160 16.85 0.43 -9.08
C ARG A 160 15.58 1.21 -9.42
N VAL A 161 15.54 2.46 -8.95
CA VAL A 161 14.39 3.33 -9.10
C VAL A 161 14.21 3.72 -10.57
N LYS A 162 13.17 3.18 -11.22
CA LYS A 162 12.74 3.48 -12.60
C LYS A 162 13.87 3.56 -13.63
N ARG A 163 14.82 2.63 -13.56
CA ARG A 163 15.91 2.57 -14.54
C ARG A 163 15.42 1.94 -15.85
N PRO A 164 15.84 2.44 -17.02
CA PRO A 164 15.48 1.88 -18.32
C PRO A 164 15.88 0.41 -18.48
N ASP A 165 17.02 0.02 -17.94
CA ASP A 165 17.49 -1.37 -17.86
C ASP A 165 17.79 -1.71 -16.40
N PRO A 166 16.80 -2.27 -15.69
CA PRO A 166 16.98 -2.59 -14.28
C PRO A 166 17.74 -3.91 -14.03
N GLY A 167 17.94 -4.77 -15.03
CA GLY A 167 18.66 -6.03 -14.90
C GLY A 167 17.94 -7.11 -14.07
N THR A 168 16.70 -6.89 -13.71
CA THR A 168 15.82 -7.83 -13.01
C THR A 168 14.38 -7.55 -13.38
N HIS A 169 13.52 -8.55 -13.27
CA HIS A 169 12.07 -8.42 -13.46
C HIS A 169 11.29 -8.36 -12.13
N TRP A 170 12.00 -8.44 -11.00
CA TRP A 170 11.40 -8.36 -9.67
C TRP A 170 11.27 -6.92 -9.20
N ILE A 171 10.05 -6.52 -8.85
CA ILE A 171 9.74 -5.21 -8.28
C ILE A 171 9.12 -5.38 -6.89
N TRP A 172 9.19 -4.36 -6.05
CA TRP A 172 8.43 -4.38 -4.81
C TRP A 172 6.99 -3.84 -5.03
N GLY A 173 6.01 -4.48 -4.37
CA GLY A 173 4.62 -4.01 -4.38
C GLY A 173 4.14 -3.56 -3.00
N ALA A 174 4.69 -4.16 -1.96
CA ALA A 174 4.45 -3.81 -0.56
C ALA A 174 5.68 -4.16 0.26
N PHE A 175 5.80 -3.64 1.47
CA PHE A 175 6.90 -3.97 2.37
C PHE A 175 6.46 -3.89 3.83
N LYS A 176 7.19 -4.59 4.70
CA LYS A 176 6.93 -4.68 6.14
C LYS A 176 8.23 -4.45 6.91
N MET A 177 8.15 -3.84 8.09
CA MET A 177 9.29 -3.59 8.94
C MET A 177 8.88 -3.40 10.40
N PRO A 178 9.80 -3.56 11.36
CA PRO A 178 9.64 -3.08 12.73
C PRO A 178 9.47 -1.55 12.78
N GLY A 179 8.69 -1.05 13.70
CA GLY A 179 8.54 0.40 13.93
C GLY A 179 9.89 1.07 14.25
N ALA A 180 10.80 0.37 14.94
CA ALA A 180 12.16 0.86 15.17
C ALA A 180 12.89 1.19 13.87
N VAL A 181 12.79 0.32 12.84
CA VAL A 181 13.39 0.54 11.52
C VAL A 181 12.72 1.72 10.80
N LEU A 182 11.40 1.88 10.92
CA LEU A 182 10.71 3.07 10.39
C LEU A 182 11.26 4.37 11.00
N HIS A 183 11.53 4.39 12.30
CA HIS A 183 12.13 5.54 12.99
C HIS A 183 13.58 5.79 12.55
N GLU A 184 14.37 4.74 12.37
CA GLU A 184 15.75 4.82 11.86
C GLU A 184 15.78 5.38 10.43
N LEU A 185 14.95 4.86 9.54
CA LEU A 185 14.80 5.37 8.17
C LEU A 185 14.37 6.85 8.15
N HIS A 186 13.48 7.26 9.05
CA HIS A 186 13.11 8.67 9.17
C HIS A 186 14.29 9.54 9.60
N GLN A 187 15.10 9.11 10.57
CA GLN A 187 16.30 9.85 11.00
C GLN A 187 17.32 9.96 9.85
N LEU A 188 17.54 8.86 9.11
CA LEU A 188 18.41 8.87 7.94
C LEU A 188 17.89 9.85 6.87
N TRP A 189 16.59 9.87 6.60
CA TRP A 189 15.95 10.79 5.65
C TRP A 189 16.16 12.25 6.05
N GLN A 190 16.00 12.59 7.34
CA GLN A 190 16.28 13.92 7.88
C GLN A 190 17.76 14.31 7.71
N GLN A 191 18.69 13.42 8.02
CA GLN A 191 20.15 13.64 7.81
C GLN A 191 20.50 13.89 6.34
N ARG A 192 19.70 13.37 5.42
CA ARG A 192 19.80 13.58 3.98
C ARG A 192 19.04 14.81 3.48
N ASN A 193 18.63 15.71 4.39
CA ASN A 193 17.85 16.93 4.12
C ASN A 193 16.49 16.65 3.45
N GLU A 194 15.86 15.52 3.77
CA GLU A 194 14.53 15.14 3.28
C GLU A 194 14.39 15.11 1.74
N ARG A 195 15.51 14.93 1.01
CA ARG A 195 15.55 15.03 -0.44
C ARG A 195 15.11 13.78 -1.19
N ASP A 196 14.99 12.63 -0.49
CA ASP A 196 14.58 11.39 -1.13
C ASP A 196 13.05 11.38 -1.33
N GLU A 197 12.61 11.54 -2.57
CA GLU A 197 11.20 11.45 -2.95
C GLU A 197 10.73 9.99 -3.08
N TYR A 198 11.62 9.12 -3.58
CA TYR A 198 11.37 7.70 -3.76
C TYR A 198 11.90 6.91 -2.58
N PHE A 199 11.10 5.94 -2.13
CA PHE A 199 11.51 5.10 -1.01
C PHE A 199 12.75 4.25 -1.34
N GLY A 200 12.88 3.78 -2.59
CA GLY A 200 14.03 3.02 -3.05
C GLY A 200 15.37 3.76 -2.92
N THR A 201 15.41 5.09 -3.13
CA THR A 201 16.64 5.87 -2.95
C THR A 201 17.07 5.97 -1.49
N LEU A 202 16.10 6.08 -0.57
CA LEU A 202 16.36 6.07 0.86
C LEU A 202 16.83 4.69 1.34
N ILE A 203 16.20 3.62 0.84
CA ILE A 203 16.62 2.24 1.16
C ILE A 203 18.04 1.98 0.70
N ASN A 204 18.44 2.42 -0.50
CA ASN A 204 19.83 2.29 -0.95
C ASN A 204 20.83 3.00 -0.02
N ALA A 205 20.46 4.17 0.52
CA ALA A 205 21.30 4.85 1.52
C ALA A 205 21.33 4.08 2.85
N TYR A 206 20.23 3.48 3.27
CA TYR A 206 20.15 2.64 4.47
C TYR A 206 21.04 1.40 4.33
N LEU A 207 20.98 0.69 3.20
CA LEU A 207 21.86 -0.45 2.89
C LEU A 207 23.34 -0.04 2.88
N ALA A 208 23.68 1.11 2.28
CA ALA A 208 25.03 1.64 2.24
C ALA A 208 25.58 2.01 3.63
N SER A 209 24.71 2.30 4.60
CA SER A 209 25.07 2.56 6.00
C SER A 209 25.16 1.30 6.88
N GLY A 210 25.01 0.11 6.29
CA GLY A 210 25.07 -1.17 7.00
C GLY A 210 23.71 -1.72 7.45
N GLY A 211 22.60 -1.10 7.02
CA GLY A 211 21.27 -1.63 7.21
C GLY A 211 21.03 -2.88 6.35
N GLU A 212 20.06 -3.70 6.73
CA GLU A 212 19.68 -4.93 6.03
C GLU A 212 18.22 -4.88 5.56
N ALA A 213 17.97 -5.46 4.39
CA ALA A 213 16.62 -5.64 3.87
C ALA A 213 16.51 -6.98 3.13
N LEU A 214 15.35 -7.63 3.24
CA LEU A 214 15.03 -8.88 2.56
C LEU A 214 14.08 -8.65 1.39
N GLY A 215 14.21 -9.44 0.33
CA GLY A 215 13.30 -9.48 -0.80
C GLY A 215 12.65 -10.85 -0.89
N ILE A 216 11.35 -10.94 -0.63
CA ILE A 216 10.59 -12.18 -0.58
C ILE A 216 9.80 -12.33 -1.89
N LYS A 217 10.19 -13.29 -2.72
CA LYS A 217 9.57 -13.63 -4.02
C LYS A 217 8.26 -14.41 -3.84
N ALA A 218 7.33 -13.87 -3.05
CA ALA A 218 6.04 -14.49 -2.79
C ALA A 218 4.87 -13.86 -3.56
N GLY A 219 5.13 -12.83 -4.39
CA GLY A 219 4.15 -12.24 -5.27
C GLY A 219 4.03 -13.01 -6.60
N GLU A 220 2.82 -13.08 -7.14
CA GLU A 220 2.49 -13.79 -8.40
C GLU A 220 2.10 -12.81 -9.50
N ALA A 221 1.26 -11.82 -9.19
CA ALA A 221 0.76 -10.84 -10.15
C ALA A 221 0.65 -9.45 -9.52
N TYR A 222 0.95 -8.42 -10.30
CA TYR A 222 0.92 -7.02 -9.87
C TYR A 222 0.47 -6.10 -10.99
N VAL A 223 -0.47 -5.20 -10.69
CA VAL A 223 -0.97 -4.19 -11.62
C VAL A 223 -1.02 -2.82 -10.94
N ASP A 224 -0.37 -1.82 -11.54
CA ASP A 224 -0.51 -0.39 -11.20
C ASP A 224 -1.74 0.17 -11.93
N VAL A 225 -2.79 0.50 -11.18
CA VAL A 225 -4.04 1.08 -11.69
C VAL A 225 -3.91 2.59 -11.96
N GLY A 226 -2.79 3.20 -11.63
CA GLY A 226 -2.53 4.63 -11.82
C GLY A 226 -2.40 5.09 -13.29
N THR A 227 -2.67 4.21 -14.27
CA THR A 227 -2.73 4.50 -15.72
C THR A 227 -3.96 3.87 -16.34
N LEU A 228 -4.45 4.42 -17.48
CA LEU A 228 -5.59 3.83 -18.19
C LEU A 228 -5.33 2.38 -18.64
N GLN A 229 -4.10 2.08 -19.06
CA GLN A 229 -3.70 0.73 -19.43
C GLN A 229 -3.73 -0.21 -18.22
N GLY A 230 -3.17 0.21 -17.08
CA GLY A 230 -3.21 -0.57 -15.85
C GLY A 230 -4.62 -0.75 -15.31
N TYR A 231 -5.47 0.29 -15.39
CA TYR A 231 -6.89 0.18 -15.05
C TYR A 231 -7.59 -0.93 -15.86
N ARG A 232 -7.40 -0.94 -17.19
CA ARG A 232 -7.95 -1.98 -18.05
C ARG A 232 -7.41 -3.38 -17.71
N ALA A 233 -6.11 -3.48 -17.45
CA ALA A 233 -5.48 -4.74 -17.06
C ALA A 233 -6.04 -5.27 -15.72
N ALA A 234 -6.25 -4.40 -14.73
CA ALA A 234 -6.85 -4.77 -13.46
C ALA A 234 -8.30 -5.24 -13.61
N MET A 235 -9.10 -4.56 -14.46
CA MET A 235 -10.47 -4.98 -14.77
C MET A 235 -10.51 -6.38 -15.38
N LEU A 236 -9.60 -6.70 -16.31
CA LEU A 236 -9.49 -8.05 -16.87
C LEU A 236 -9.04 -9.08 -15.83
N MET A 237 -7.99 -8.78 -15.07
CA MET A 237 -7.47 -9.68 -14.02
C MET A 237 -8.55 -10.04 -13.00
N LEU A 238 -9.42 -9.08 -12.62
CA LEU A 238 -10.45 -9.29 -11.61
C LEU A 238 -11.74 -9.88 -12.19
N SER A 239 -11.98 -9.81 -13.50
CA SER A 239 -13.14 -10.44 -14.16
C SER A 239 -13.01 -11.96 -14.22
N ASP A 240 -11.77 -12.49 -14.28
CA ASP A 240 -11.48 -13.92 -14.34
C ASP A 240 -11.46 -14.60 -12.95
N THR A 241 -11.63 -13.82 -11.87
CA THR A 241 -11.73 -14.35 -10.51
C THR A 241 -13.17 -14.83 -10.27
N PRO A 242 -13.42 -16.13 -10.09
CA PRO A 242 -14.77 -16.64 -9.88
C PRO A 242 -15.40 -16.00 -8.62
N PRO A 243 -16.70 -15.66 -8.63
CA PRO A 243 -17.40 -15.17 -7.46
C PRO A 243 -17.46 -16.28 -6.42
N GLY A 244 -16.59 -16.23 -5.40
CA GLY A 244 -16.55 -17.27 -4.36
C GLY A 244 -15.30 -17.39 -3.51
N SER A 245 -14.26 -16.58 -3.70
CA SER A 245 -13.18 -16.52 -2.72
C SER A 245 -13.67 -15.71 -1.52
N GLU A 246 -14.03 -16.42 -0.48
CA GLU A 246 -14.56 -16.11 0.85
C GLU A 246 -14.63 -14.64 1.24
N ALA A 247 -15.87 -14.14 1.32
CA ALA A 247 -16.19 -12.91 2.03
C ALA A 247 -15.75 -13.03 3.50
N MET A 248 -14.96 -12.07 3.99
CA MET A 248 -14.68 -11.93 5.41
C MET A 248 -16.00 -11.82 6.18
N PRO A 249 -16.17 -12.54 7.31
CA PRO A 249 -17.38 -12.42 8.12
C PRO A 249 -17.49 -10.99 8.68
N THR A 250 -18.43 -10.24 8.19
CA THR A 250 -18.85 -8.95 8.74
C THR A 250 -19.53 -9.22 10.07
N THR A 251 -18.91 -8.94 11.20
CA THR A 251 -19.61 -8.75 12.47
C THR A 251 -20.35 -7.41 12.40
N ALA A 252 -21.51 -7.43 11.77
CA ALA A 252 -22.44 -6.31 11.84
C ALA A 252 -23.20 -6.41 13.16
N SER A 253 -22.77 -5.68 14.18
CA SER A 253 -23.65 -5.32 15.29
C SER A 253 -24.59 -4.24 14.79
N SER A 254 -25.84 -4.62 14.58
CA SER A 254 -26.96 -3.73 14.33
C SER A 254 -27.28 -2.96 15.59
N GLU A 255 -26.98 -1.67 15.65
CA GLU A 255 -27.76 -0.72 16.45
C GLU A 255 -28.14 0.43 15.54
N ALA A 256 -29.33 0.28 14.95
CA ALA A 256 -30.05 1.38 14.35
C ALA A 256 -30.61 2.26 15.46
N ALA A 257 -29.92 3.35 15.80
CA ALA A 257 -30.48 4.41 16.62
C ALA A 257 -31.51 5.18 15.75
N SER A 258 -32.75 5.00 16.02
CA SER A 258 -33.87 5.80 15.48
C SER A 258 -33.74 7.22 16.02
N ILE A 259 -33.38 8.18 15.16
CA ILE A 259 -33.50 9.60 15.46
C ILE A 259 -34.97 10.01 15.11
N GLU A 260 -35.81 10.15 16.12
CA GLU A 260 -37.09 10.86 15.99
C GLU A 260 -36.83 12.35 15.83
N VAL A 261 -37.13 12.87 14.66
CA VAL A 261 -37.29 14.31 14.42
C VAL A 261 -38.62 14.76 14.99
N ARG A 262 -38.59 15.48 16.10
CA ARG A 262 -39.76 16.27 16.55
C ARG A 262 -39.75 17.61 15.82
N THR A 263 -40.85 17.87 15.16
CA THR A 263 -41.26 19.15 14.57
C THR A 263 -41.36 20.27 15.61
#